data_e79b89b2cfbbcb3785b003254585e663
#
_entry.id   e79b89b2cfbbcb3785b003254585e663
#
_cell.length_a   1.000
_cell.length_b   1.000
_cell.length_c   1.000
_cell.angle_alpha   90.00
_cell.angle_beta   90.00
_cell.angle_gamma   90.00
#
_symmetry.space_group_name_H-M   'P 1'
#
loop_
_entity.id
_entity.type
_entity.pdbx_description
1 polymer ?
#
loop_
_entity_poly.entity_id
_entity_poly.type
_entity_poly.pdbx_seq_one_letter_code
_entity_poly.pdbx_strand_id
1 'polypeptide(L)'
;RLKAYHQFLKMPMPDFGPSLDNVDFYSYTYFTRVAEGEHSSWDEIPETVKNTFNRLGIPEAEQKFLSGVSTQYESEVVYHNMLSELQEKGVIFLSSDMGLKLFPDLFKQYFGTVIPVADSKFSALNGACWSGGSFIYVPKGVKLDKPLQSYFRINNQKTGQFERTLIIADEGADIHYVEGCTTPTYNKESLHVGVVEIVVNKGAHVR
;
A
#
# COMPACT_ATOMS: atom_id res chain seq x y z
N ARG A 1 -10.94 7.49 11.39
CA ARG A 1 -9.74 7.15 12.18
C ARG A 1 -10.05 7.01 13.67
N LEU A 2 -10.62 7.99 14.38
CA LEU A 2 -10.93 7.91 15.81
C LEU A 2 -11.85 6.72 16.15
N LYS A 3 -12.89 6.46 15.33
CA LYS A 3 -13.77 5.31 15.51
C LYS A 3 -12.99 3.99 15.44
N ALA A 4 -12.06 3.87 14.50
CA ALA A 4 -11.21 2.70 14.34
C ALA A 4 -10.24 2.55 15.55
N TYR A 5 -9.67 3.63 16.03
CA TYR A 5 -8.83 3.63 17.22
C TYR A 5 -9.59 3.16 18.47
N HIS A 6 -10.79 3.67 18.70
CA HIS A 6 -11.63 3.19 19.81
C HIS A 6 -12.00 1.72 19.67
N GLN A 7 -12.17 1.23 18.44
CA GLN A 7 -12.41 -0.20 18.18
C GLN A 7 -11.15 -1.02 18.51
N PHE A 8 -9.97 -0.59 18.08
CA PHE A 8 -8.68 -1.22 18.42
C PHE A 8 -8.50 -1.39 19.93
N LEU A 9 -8.79 -0.36 20.71
CA LEU A 9 -8.64 -0.43 22.18
C LEU A 9 -9.56 -1.48 22.83
N LYS A 10 -10.75 -1.71 22.26
CA LYS A 10 -11.76 -2.62 22.81
C LYS A 10 -11.58 -4.07 22.39
N MET A 11 -10.97 -4.31 21.21
CA MET A 11 -10.87 -5.66 20.67
C MET A 11 -9.79 -6.46 21.39
N PRO A 12 -10.04 -7.76 21.66
CA PRO A 12 -9.02 -8.65 22.18
C PRO A 12 -7.91 -8.87 21.13
N MET A 13 -6.76 -9.35 21.58
CA MET A 13 -5.74 -9.88 20.69
C MET A 13 -6.27 -11.12 19.97
N PRO A 14 -5.85 -11.39 18.72
CA PRO A 14 -6.17 -12.64 18.04
C PRO A 14 -5.68 -13.84 18.85
N ASP A 15 -6.45 -14.93 18.82
CA ASP A 15 -6.14 -16.21 19.47
C ASP A 15 -5.42 -17.20 18.53
N PHE A 16 -5.06 -16.76 17.33
CA PHE A 16 -4.34 -17.53 16.32
C PHE A 16 -2.96 -16.91 16.00
N GLY A 17 -2.04 -17.72 15.52
CA GLY A 17 -0.67 -17.30 15.22
C GLY A 17 0.23 -17.28 16.48
N PRO A 18 1.42 -16.67 16.38
CA PRO A 18 2.31 -16.54 17.52
C PRO A 18 1.76 -15.56 18.55
N SER A 19 2.11 -15.77 19.84
CA SER A 19 1.75 -14.81 20.89
C SER A 19 2.39 -13.45 20.63
N LEU A 20 1.58 -12.40 20.80
CA LEU A 20 1.99 -11.00 20.67
C LEU A 20 1.90 -10.26 22.02
N ASP A 21 1.84 -11.00 23.14
CA ASP A 21 1.68 -10.44 24.48
C ASP A 21 2.82 -9.50 24.87
N ASN A 22 4.01 -9.71 24.29
CA ASN A 22 5.19 -8.87 24.54
C ASN A 22 5.27 -7.64 23.61
N VAL A 23 4.31 -7.45 22.69
CA VAL A 23 4.31 -6.31 21.77
C VAL A 23 3.71 -5.10 22.48
N ASP A 24 4.55 -4.13 22.80
CA ASP A 24 4.11 -2.83 23.32
C ASP A 24 3.79 -1.88 22.17
N PHE A 25 2.50 -1.82 21.81
CA PHE A 25 2.01 -0.93 20.75
C PHE A 25 2.28 0.56 20.98
N TYR A 26 2.53 0.99 22.20
CA TYR A 26 2.84 2.38 22.52
C TYR A 26 4.32 2.74 22.33
N SER A 27 5.18 1.74 22.11
CA SER A 27 6.61 1.95 21.90
C SER A 27 7.01 2.25 20.47
N TYR A 28 6.06 2.19 19.50
CA TYR A 28 6.32 2.41 18.09
C TYR A 28 6.04 3.85 17.64
N THR A 29 6.83 4.32 16.68
CA THR A 29 6.51 5.54 15.91
C THR A 29 5.56 5.16 14.79
N TYR A 30 4.35 5.72 14.78
CA TYR A 30 3.27 5.35 13.87
C TYR A 30 3.30 6.08 12.53
N PHE A 31 4.06 7.14 12.42
CA PHE A 31 4.22 7.88 11.17
C PHE A 31 5.60 8.51 11.09
N THR A 32 6.33 8.25 10.02
CA THR A 32 7.65 8.82 9.73
C THR A 32 7.69 9.30 8.29
N ARG A 33 7.93 10.58 8.10
CA ARG A 33 8.12 11.20 6.78
C ARG A 33 9.60 11.18 6.42
N VAL A 34 9.93 10.84 5.18
CA VAL A 34 11.31 10.79 4.67
C VAL A 34 11.53 11.60 3.41
N ALA A 35 10.47 12.04 2.74
CA ALA A 35 10.51 12.86 1.54
C ALA A 35 9.38 13.91 1.57
N GLU A 36 9.52 14.96 0.76
CA GLU A 36 8.47 15.97 0.59
C GLU A 36 7.58 15.61 -0.61
N GLY A 37 6.70 14.61 -0.43
CA GLY A 37 5.72 14.19 -1.44
C GLY A 37 6.17 13.02 -2.31
N GLU A 38 5.34 12.73 -3.31
CA GLU A 38 5.57 11.67 -4.30
C GLU A 38 6.28 12.25 -5.52
N HIS A 39 7.27 11.52 -6.05
CA HIS A 39 8.03 11.90 -7.22
C HIS A 39 7.76 10.93 -8.38
N SER A 40 7.89 11.39 -9.61
CA SER A 40 7.74 10.58 -10.84
C SER A 40 9.09 10.28 -11.51
N SER A 41 10.17 10.83 -11.00
CA SER A 41 11.54 10.56 -11.44
C SER A 41 12.40 10.06 -10.31
N TRP A 42 13.18 9.01 -10.57
CA TRP A 42 14.18 8.48 -9.62
C TRP A 42 15.26 9.50 -9.26
N ASP A 43 15.46 10.53 -10.08
CA ASP A 43 16.46 11.57 -9.83
C ASP A 43 16.03 12.62 -8.80
N GLU A 44 14.72 12.69 -8.52
CA GLU A 44 14.13 13.61 -7.55
C GLU A 44 14.08 13.03 -6.13
N ILE A 45 14.32 11.73 -5.97
CA ILE A 45 14.25 11.04 -4.68
C ILE A 45 15.56 11.22 -3.91
N PRO A 46 15.51 11.37 -2.56
CA PRO A 46 16.70 11.42 -1.74
C PRO A 46 17.64 10.23 -2.00
N GLU A 47 18.94 10.52 -2.12
CA GLU A 47 19.95 9.54 -2.56
C GLU A 47 19.98 8.27 -1.68
N THR A 48 19.76 8.40 -0.38
CA THR A 48 19.72 7.26 0.55
C THR A 48 18.56 6.32 0.26
N VAL A 49 17.41 6.86 -0.14
CA VAL A 49 16.21 6.10 -0.52
C VAL A 49 16.42 5.46 -1.89
N LYS A 50 16.91 6.24 -2.88
CA LYS A 50 17.25 5.78 -4.23
C LYS A 50 18.22 4.59 -4.19
N ASN A 51 19.28 4.68 -3.41
CA ASN A 51 20.27 3.61 -3.26
C ASN A 51 19.66 2.33 -2.68
N THR A 52 18.68 2.44 -1.80
CA THR A 52 17.95 1.28 -1.27
C THR A 52 17.19 0.57 -2.40
N PHE A 53 16.41 1.29 -3.19
CA PHE A 53 15.63 0.70 -4.28
C PHE A 53 16.50 0.21 -5.45
N ASN A 54 17.63 0.86 -5.73
CA ASN A 54 18.61 0.38 -6.70
C ASN A 54 19.18 -0.99 -6.32
N ARG A 55 19.54 -1.19 -5.05
CA ARG A 55 20.01 -2.49 -4.55
C ARG A 55 18.96 -3.60 -4.66
N LEU A 56 17.70 -3.24 -4.63
CA LEU A 56 16.58 -4.17 -4.79
C LEU A 56 16.21 -4.41 -6.26
N GLY A 57 16.85 -3.70 -7.19
CA GLY A 57 16.61 -3.85 -8.64
C GLY A 57 15.27 -3.28 -9.12
N ILE A 58 14.59 -2.45 -8.33
CA ILE A 58 13.25 -1.92 -8.66
C ILE A 58 13.27 -1.05 -9.92
N PRO A 59 14.19 -0.07 -10.09
CA PRO A 59 14.23 0.75 -11.30
C PRO A 59 14.48 -0.06 -12.59
N GLU A 60 15.31 -1.11 -12.50
CA GLU A 60 15.56 -2.00 -13.65
C GLU A 60 14.33 -2.84 -13.98
N ALA A 61 13.63 -3.37 -12.98
CA ALA A 61 12.40 -4.13 -13.15
C ALA A 61 11.29 -3.29 -13.78
N GLU A 62 11.16 -2.02 -13.35
CA GLU A 62 10.21 -1.06 -13.92
C GLU A 62 10.37 -0.93 -15.43
N GLN A 63 11.60 -0.64 -15.87
CA GLN A 63 11.89 -0.43 -17.29
C GLN A 63 11.62 -1.65 -18.18
N LYS A 64 11.85 -2.86 -17.66
CA LYS A 64 11.82 -4.09 -18.45
C LYS A 64 10.49 -4.84 -18.38
N PHE A 65 9.86 -4.88 -17.21
CA PHE A 65 8.84 -5.90 -16.93
C PHE A 65 7.52 -5.34 -16.42
N LEU A 66 7.45 -4.07 -16.02
CA LEU A 66 6.31 -3.52 -15.33
C LEU A 66 5.53 -2.50 -16.17
N SER A 67 4.23 -2.40 -15.91
CA SER A 67 3.37 -1.35 -16.46
C SER A 67 3.29 -0.13 -15.56
N GLY A 68 3.70 -0.26 -14.33
CA GLY A 68 3.80 0.82 -13.36
C GLY A 68 4.41 0.35 -12.04
N VAL A 69 5.00 1.29 -11.32
CA VAL A 69 5.67 1.07 -10.03
C VAL A 69 5.24 2.13 -9.02
N SER A 70 5.01 1.70 -7.81
CA SER A 70 4.87 2.56 -6.64
C SER A 70 5.86 2.09 -5.58
N THR A 71 6.61 3.00 -4.98
CA THR A 71 7.51 2.66 -3.87
C THR A 71 7.21 3.51 -2.65
N GLN A 72 6.99 2.84 -1.54
CA GLN A 72 6.80 3.44 -0.25
C GLN A 72 8.03 3.23 0.62
N TYR A 73 8.49 4.28 1.27
CA TYR A 73 9.57 4.24 2.23
C TYR A 73 9.05 4.81 3.55
N GLU A 74 9.09 4.01 4.61
CA GLU A 74 8.41 4.30 5.88
C GLU A 74 6.89 4.49 5.68
N SER A 75 6.36 5.64 5.99
CA SER A 75 4.92 5.89 6.04
C SER A 75 4.31 6.51 4.78
N GLU A 76 5.12 6.86 3.78
CA GLU A 76 4.63 7.56 2.59
C GLU A 76 5.20 6.97 1.29
N VAL A 77 4.38 7.03 0.23
CA VAL A 77 4.86 6.76 -1.12
C VAL A 77 5.84 7.86 -1.53
N VAL A 78 7.01 7.46 -1.99
CA VAL A 78 8.10 8.39 -2.38
C VAL A 78 8.30 8.45 -3.89
N TYR A 79 7.95 7.38 -4.59
CA TYR A 79 8.02 7.30 -6.04
C TYR A 79 6.81 6.59 -6.62
N HIS A 80 6.30 7.13 -7.72
CA HIS A 80 5.20 6.52 -8.45
C HIS A 80 5.33 6.84 -9.93
N ASN A 81 5.17 5.81 -10.76
CA ASN A 81 5.08 5.97 -12.21
C ASN A 81 4.21 4.87 -12.83
N MET A 82 3.57 5.19 -13.96
CA MET A 82 2.77 4.26 -14.74
C MET A 82 2.86 4.63 -16.23
N LEU A 83 2.83 3.63 -17.11
CA LEU A 83 2.83 3.87 -18.57
C LEU A 83 1.66 4.75 -18.98
N SER A 84 1.94 5.76 -19.80
CA SER A 84 0.95 6.74 -20.28
C SER A 84 -0.22 6.10 -21.02
N GLU A 85 0.03 5.02 -21.76
CA GLU A 85 -1.03 4.28 -22.45
C GLU A 85 -2.09 3.68 -21.51
N LEU A 86 -1.72 3.37 -20.26
CA LEU A 86 -2.68 2.90 -19.26
C LEU A 86 -3.49 4.06 -18.69
N GLN A 87 -2.85 5.23 -18.51
CA GLN A 87 -3.55 6.46 -18.12
C GLN A 87 -4.60 6.86 -19.15
N GLU A 88 -4.25 6.80 -20.44
CA GLU A 88 -5.17 7.08 -21.55
C GLU A 88 -6.35 6.11 -21.60
N LYS A 89 -6.16 4.85 -21.18
CA LYS A 89 -7.24 3.86 -21.00
C LYS A 89 -8.07 4.06 -19.72
N GLY A 90 -7.75 5.06 -18.92
CA GLY A 90 -8.46 5.37 -17.68
C GLY A 90 -8.07 4.50 -16.49
N VAL A 91 -6.94 3.77 -16.56
CA VAL A 91 -6.39 3.04 -15.43
C VAL A 91 -5.91 4.04 -14.39
N ILE A 92 -6.27 3.81 -13.13
CA ILE A 92 -5.77 4.57 -11.98
C ILE A 92 -4.80 3.68 -11.22
N PHE A 93 -3.62 4.19 -10.96
CA PHE A 93 -2.65 3.61 -10.04
C PHE A 93 -1.99 4.75 -9.28
N LEU A 94 -2.29 4.90 -8.01
CA LEU A 94 -1.86 6.01 -7.15
C LEU A 94 -1.58 5.48 -5.75
N SER A 95 -0.99 6.30 -4.87
CA SER A 95 -1.09 6.03 -3.45
C SER A 95 -2.54 6.13 -2.96
N SER A 96 -2.89 5.43 -1.90
CA SER A 96 -4.24 5.54 -1.32
C SER A 96 -4.56 6.94 -0.82
N ASP A 97 -3.56 7.68 -0.36
CA ASP A 97 -3.70 9.09 0.04
C ASP A 97 -4.09 9.96 -1.16
N MET A 98 -3.43 9.78 -2.32
CA MET A 98 -3.77 10.49 -3.55
C MET A 98 -5.08 9.99 -4.17
N GLY A 99 -5.38 8.70 -4.08
CA GLY A 99 -6.67 8.13 -4.49
C GLY A 99 -7.83 8.79 -3.74
N LEU A 100 -7.73 8.94 -2.42
CA LEU A 100 -8.73 9.64 -1.61
C LEU A 100 -8.89 11.11 -2.00
N LYS A 101 -7.79 11.78 -2.36
CA LYS A 101 -7.77 13.20 -2.71
C LYS A 101 -8.36 13.47 -4.10
N LEU A 102 -7.99 12.65 -5.10
CA LEU A 102 -8.31 12.89 -6.51
C LEU A 102 -9.60 12.18 -6.95
N PHE A 103 -9.93 11.04 -6.35
CA PHE A 103 -11.10 10.22 -6.67
C PHE A 103 -11.93 9.89 -5.42
N PRO A 104 -12.37 10.90 -4.63
CA PRO A 104 -12.98 10.71 -3.32
C PRO A 104 -14.25 9.85 -3.35
N ASP A 105 -15.06 9.95 -4.41
CA ASP A 105 -16.33 9.23 -4.49
C ASP A 105 -16.08 7.74 -4.77
N LEU A 106 -15.21 7.42 -5.74
CA LEU A 106 -14.82 6.04 -6.04
C LEU A 106 -14.11 5.40 -4.84
N PHE A 107 -13.20 6.14 -4.21
CA PHE A 107 -12.48 5.68 -3.02
C PHE A 107 -13.45 5.35 -1.87
N LYS A 108 -14.38 6.26 -1.54
CA LYS A 108 -15.35 6.06 -0.45
C LYS A 108 -16.35 4.95 -0.72
N GLN A 109 -16.65 4.67 -1.99
CA GLN A 109 -17.58 3.61 -2.36
C GLN A 109 -17.06 2.22 -1.96
N TYR A 110 -15.75 2.01 -2.01
CA TYR A 110 -15.15 0.68 -1.85
C TYR A 110 -14.25 0.54 -0.61
N PHE A 111 -13.59 1.61 -0.19
CA PHE A 111 -12.61 1.57 0.90
C PHE A 111 -13.23 1.17 2.25
N GLY A 112 -12.70 0.13 2.86
CA GLY A 112 -13.18 -0.39 4.13
C GLY A 112 -14.48 -1.21 4.02
N THR A 113 -14.89 -1.61 2.82
CA THR A 113 -16.10 -2.40 2.59
C THR A 113 -15.85 -3.89 2.57
N VAL A 114 -14.67 -4.32 2.16
CA VAL A 114 -14.24 -5.73 2.13
C VAL A 114 -13.65 -6.13 3.47
N ILE A 115 -12.74 -5.31 4.01
CA ILE A 115 -12.13 -5.51 5.32
C ILE A 115 -12.49 -4.32 6.22
N PRO A 116 -13.62 -4.39 6.93
CA PRO A 116 -14.04 -3.31 7.82
C PRO A 116 -13.15 -3.26 9.08
N VAL A 117 -13.15 -2.11 9.75
CA VAL A 117 -12.40 -1.91 11.00
C VAL A 117 -12.82 -2.85 12.14
N ALA A 118 -13.96 -3.49 12.03
CA ALA A 118 -14.47 -4.45 13.01
C ALA A 118 -14.05 -5.91 12.72
N ASP A 119 -13.32 -6.15 11.64
CA ASP A 119 -12.88 -7.49 11.25
C ASP A 119 -11.89 -8.09 12.26
N SER A 120 -10.88 -7.33 12.62
CA SER A 120 -9.86 -7.75 13.60
C SER A 120 -9.25 -6.55 14.33
N LYS A 121 -8.53 -6.82 15.41
CA LYS A 121 -7.78 -5.78 16.13
C LYS A 121 -6.78 -5.06 15.21
N PHE A 122 -6.14 -5.79 14.30
CA PHE A 122 -5.18 -5.20 13.35
C PHE A 122 -5.84 -4.43 12.22
N SER A 123 -7.03 -4.87 11.76
CA SER A 123 -7.84 -4.07 10.82
C SER A 123 -8.26 -2.73 11.44
N ALA A 124 -8.61 -2.76 12.73
CA ALA A 124 -8.91 -1.55 13.49
C ALA A 124 -7.69 -0.65 13.65
N LEU A 125 -6.51 -1.21 13.97
CA LEU A 125 -5.26 -0.47 14.08
C LEU A 125 -4.89 0.18 12.73
N ASN A 126 -4.88 -0.60 11.65
CA ASN A 126 -4.65 -0.07 10.31
C ASN A 126 -5.67 1.03 9.98
N GLY A 127 -6.96 0.81 10.20
CA GLY A 127 -8.01 1.82 9.98
C GLY A 127 -7.81 3.12 10.75
N ALA A 128 -7.15 3.07 11.91
CA ALA A 128 -6.85 4.24 12.72
C ALA A 128 -5.68 5.08 12.16
N CYS A 129 -4.62 4.43 11.66
CA CYS A 129 -3.34 5.07 11.37
C CYS A 129 -2.79 4.85 9.97
N TRP A 130 -3.53 4.18 9.05
CA TRP A 130 -3.03 3.90 7.71
C TRP A 130 -2.49 5.15 6.98
N SER A 131 -1.43 4.95 6.22
CA SER A 131 -0.83 5.91 5.29
C SER A 131 -0.17 5.15 4.14
N GLY A 132 -0.17 5.73 2.93
CA GLY A 132 0.33 5.05 1.75
C GLY A 132 -0.53 3.85 1.33
N GLY A 133 0.12 2.82 0.80
CA GLY A 133 -0.56 1.75 0.08
C GLY A 133 -0.93 2.17 -1.33
N SER A 134 -1.63 1.30 -2.05
CA SER A 134 -1.96 1.50 -3.46
C SER A 134 -3.47 1.64 -3.68
N PHE A 135 -3.85 2.60 -4.49
CA PHE A 135 -5.20 2.74 -5.03
C PHE A 135 -5.18 2.41 -6.51
N ILE A 136 -5.81 1.29 -6.88
CA ILE A 136 -5.82 0.79 -8.25
C ILE A 136 -7.25 0.62 -8.73
N TYR A 137 -7.57 1.23 -9.88
CA TYR A 137 -8.81 1.01 -10.60
C TYR A 137 -8.51 0.66 -12.05
N VAL A 138 -9.02 -0.46 -12.50
CA VAL A 138 -8.92 -0.89 -13.90
C VAL A 138 -10.32 -0.87 -14.51
N PRO A 139 -10.56 -0.01 -15.51
CA PRO A 139 -11.88 0.17 -16.12
C PRO A 139 -12.38 -1.08 -16.82
N LYS A 140 -13.69 -1.10 -17.09
CA LYS A 140 -14.40 -2.17 -17.78
C LYS A 140 -13.69 -2.60 -19.07
N GLY A 141 -13.39 -3.90 -19.18
CA GLY A 141 -12.79 -4.54 -20.34
C GLY A 141 -11.31 -4.22 -20.58
N VAL A 142 -10.69 -3.39 -19.76
CA VAL A 142 -9.26 -3.08 -19.87
C VAL A 142 -8.43 -4.23 -19.30
N LYS A 143 -7.41 -4.64 -20.06
CA LYS A 143 -6.48 -5.71 -19.70
C LYS A 143 -5.06 -5.16 -19.67
N LEU A 144 -4.34 -5.49 -18.60
CA LEU A 144 -2.94 -5.11 -18.42
C LEU A 144 -2.05 -6.26 -18.90
N ASP A 145 -1.16 -5.99 -19.87
CA ASP A 145 -0.23 -6.99 -20.41
C ASP A 145 0.95 -7.26 -19.47
N LYS A 146 1.35 -6.26 -18.68
CA LYS A 146 2.42 -6.35 -17.69
C LYS A 146 1.90 -6.00 -16.30
N PRO A 147 2.52 -6.53 -15.23
CA PRO A 147 2.08 -6.25 -13.88
C PRO A 147 2.31 -4.78 -13.46
N LEU A 148 1.46 -4.34 -12.53
CA LEU A 148 1.74 -3.21 -11.63
C LEU A 148 2.44 -3.75 -10.38
N GLN A 149 3.38 -3.01 -9.85
CA GLN A 149 4.10 -3.40 -8.63
C GLN A 149 4.13 -2.28 -7.61
N SER A 150 3.85 -2.64 -6.36
CA SER A 150 4.12 -1.78 -5.21
C SER A 150 5.18 -2.42 -4.32
N TYR A 151 6.07 -1.58 -3.82
CA TYR A 151 7.15 -2.02 -2.96
C TYR A 151 7.21 -1.18 -1.69
N PHE A 152 7.15 -1.86 -0.54
CA PHE A 152 7.14 -1.24 0.77
C PHE A 152 8.45 -1.52 1.52
N ARG A 153 9.03 -0.46 2.07
CA ARG A 153 10.28 -0.52 2.81
C ARG A 153 10.13 0.12 4.18
N ILE A 154 10.35 -0.66 5.24
CA ILE A 154 10.58 -0.16 6.60
C ILE A 154 12.09 -0.13 6.80
N ASN A 155 12.65 0.99 7.17
CA ASN A 155 14.09 1.13 7.36
C ASN A 155 14.50 1.58 8.76
N ASN A 156 13.58 2.08 9.57
CA ASN A 156 13.84 2.53 10.93
C ASN A 156 13.39 1.49 11.98
N GLN A 157 14.14 1.45 13.07
CA GLN A 157 13.79 0.60 14.23
C GLN A 157 12.62 1.22 15.01
N LYS A 158 11.78 0.38 15.60
CA LYS A 158 10.60 0.82 16.36
C LYS A 158 9.65 1.72 15.58
N THR A 159 9.60 1.54 14.25
CA THR A 159 8.67 2.23 13.36
C THR A 159 7.58 1.26 12.92
N GLY A 160 6.36 1.74 12.86
CA GLY A 160 5.23 1.05 12.26
C GLY A 160 4.98 1.50 10.82
N GLN A 161 4.65 0.57 9.92
CA GLN A 161 4.15 0.83 8.58
C GLN A 161 2.74 0.24 8.46
N PHE A 162 1.80 1.05 7.97
CA PHE A 162 0.36 0.73 7.98
C PHE A 162 -0.25 1.06 6.62
N GLU A 163 0.24 0.43 5.56
CA GLU A 163 -0.31 0.66 4.24
C GLU A 163 -1.71 0.06 4.10
N ARG A 164 -2.51 0.67 3.25
CA ARG A 164 -3.83 0.15 2.90
C ARG A 164 -4.05 0.23 1.39
N THR A 165 -4.05 -0.93 0.77
CA THR A 165 -4.20 -1.10 -0.68
C THR A 165 -5.66 -1.40 -1.02
N LEU A 166 -6.19 -0.72 -2.05
CA LEU A 166 -7.51 -0.96 -2.62
C LEU A 166 -7.38 -1.21 -4.12
N ILE A 167 -7.76 -2.40 -4.57
CA ILE A 167 -7.75 -2.81 -5.97
C ILE A 167 -9.18 -3.02 -6.44
N ILE A 168 -9.58 -2.31 -7.49
CA ILE A 168 -10.90 -2.42 -8.10
C ILE A 168 -10.70 -2.83 -9.57
N ALA A 169 -11.07 -4.06 -9.90
CA ALA A 169 -11.14 -4.56 -11.27
C ALA A 169 -12.60 -4.50 -11.73
N ASP A 170 -12.89 -3.59 -12.67
CA ASP A 170 -14.24 -3.43 -13.20
C ASP A 170 -14.61 -4.58 -14.15
N GLU A 171 -15.84 -4.63 -14.60
CA GLU A 171 -16.40 -5.74 -15.39
C GLU A 171 -15.50 -6.12 -16.57
N GLY A 172 -15.03 -7.37 -16.61
CA GLY A 172 -14.15 -7.91 -17.66
C GLY A 172 -12.71 -7.37 -17.66
N ALA A 173 -12.30 -6.63 -16.63
CA ALA A 173 -10.92 -6.17 -16.49
C ALA A 173 -9.95 -7.33 -16.18
N ASP A 174 -8.68 -7.20 -16.55
CA ASP A 174 -7.62 -8.16 -16.22
C ASP A 174 -6.40 -7.40 -15.68
N ILE A 175 -5.98 -7.73 -14.47
CA ILE A 175 -4.85 -7.11 -13.78
C ILE A 175 -3.96 -8.16 -13.14
N HIS A 176 -2.65 -7.95 -13.26
CA HIS A 176 -1.63 -8.60 -12.47
C HIS A 176 -0.97 -7.56 -11.55
N TYR A 177 -1.09 -7.76 -10.25
CA TYR A 177 -0.51 -6.88 -9.24
C TYR A 177 0.48 -7.65 -8.38
N VAL A 178 1.65 -7.06 -8.15
CA VAL A 178 2.70 -7.62 -7.31
C VAL A 178 2.97 -6.66 -6.16
N GLU A 179 2.95 -7.18 -4.96
CA GLU A 179 3.28 -6.41 -3.76
C GLU A 179 4.46 -7.07 -3.05
N GLY A 180 5.45 -6.28 -2.69
CA GLY A 180 6.60 -6.74 -1.94
C GLY A 180 6.92 -5.80 -0.78
N CYS A 181 7.32 -6.38 0.36
CA CYS A 181 7.80 -5.59 1.48
C CYS A 181 9.12 -6.13 2.00
N THR A 182 9.97 -5.25 2.50
CA THR A 182 11.21 -5.62 3.17
C THR A 182 11.53 -4.70 4.34
N THR A 183 12.27 -5.27 5.27
CA THR A 183 12.89 -4.54 6.37
C THR A 183 14.32 -5.05 6.57
N PRO A 184 15.29 -4.22 6.98
CA PRO A 184 16.57 -4.72 7.43
C PRO A 184 16.42 -5.59 8.69
N THR A 185 17.37 -6.47 8.91
CA THR A 185 17.44 -7.21 10.18
C THR A 185 17.98 -6.29 11.26
N TYR A 186 17.18 -6.00 12.26
CA TYR A 186 17.55 -5.19 13.40
C TYR A 186 17.50 -5.98 14.72
N ASN A 187 18.15 -5.42 15.74
CA ASN A 187 18.05 -5.93 17.11
C ASN A 187 16.75 -5.50 17.82
N LYS A 188 15.94 -4.67 17.18
CA LYS A 188 14.65 -4.17 17.69
C LYS A 188 13.56 -4.43 16.67
N GLU A 189 12.36 -4.67 17.16
CA GLU A 189 11.19 -5.01 16.36
C GLU A 189 10.72 -3.81 15.54
N SER A 190 10.12 -4.10 14.38
CA SER A 190 9.30 -3.18 13.58
C SER A 190 7.90 -3.76 13.48
N LEU A 191 6.89 -2.91 13.33
CA LEU A 191 5.50 -3.31 13.22
C LEU A 191 4.99 -3.02 11.81
N HIS A 192 4.57 -4.07 11.09
CA HIS A 192 3.97 -3.95 9.77
C HIS A 192 2.54 -4.50 9.79
N VAL A 193 1.57 -3.65 9.48
CA VAL A 193 0.15 -4.01 9.43
C VAL A 193 -0.43 -3.52 8.11
N GLY A 194 -0.29 -4.34 7.07
CA GLY A 194 -0.88 -4.11 5.75
C GLY A 194 -2.32 -4.60 5.69
N VAL A 195 -3.16 -3.91 4.92
CA VAL A 195 -4.50 -4.34 4.54
C VAL A 195 -4.67 -4.19 3.04
N VAL A 196 -5.06 -5.28 2.37
CA VAL A 196 -5.35 -5.30 0.93
C VAL A 196 -6.81 -5.66 0.72
N GLU A 197 -7.56 -4.77 0.10
CA GLU A 197 -8.94 -4.96 -0.30
C GLU A 197 -9.01 -5.13 -1.82
N ILE A 198 -9.64 -6.21 -2.28
CA ILE A 198 -9.75 -6.52 -3.71
C ILE A 198 -11.22 -6.65 -4.07
N VAL A 199 -11.68 -5.81 -4.99
CA VAL A 199 -13.03 -5.85 -5.55
C VAL A 199 -12.93 -6.33 -7.00
N VAL A 200 -13.53 -7.48 -7.28
CA VAL A 200 -13.49 -8.13 -8.60
C VAL A 200 -14.90 -8.20 -9.16
N ASN A 201 -15.20 -7.34 -10.14
CA ASN A 201 -16.52 -7.31 -10.77
C ASN A 201 -16.69 -8.45 -11.77
N LYS A 202 -17.91 -8.60 -12.31
CA LYS A 202 -18.29 -9.71 -13.18
C LYS A 202 -17.31 -9.93 -14.34
N GLY A 203 -16.76 -11.14 -14.45
CA GLY A 203 -15.84 -11.52 -15.52
C GLY A 203 -14.47 -10.86 -15.46
N ALA A 204 -14.14 -10.12 -14.39
CA ALA A 204 -12.81 -9.60 -14.18
C ALA A 204 -11.86 -10.65 -13.60
N HIS A 205 -10.57 -10.44 -13.79
CA HIS A 205 -9.50 -11.29 -13.27
C HIS A 205 -8.46 -10.45 -12.54
N VAL A 206 -8.06 -10.89 -11.35
CA VAL A 206 -6.99 -10.30 -10.55
C VAL A 206 -6.00 -11.39 -10.16
N ARG A 207 -4.73 -11.16 -10.44
CA ARG A 207 -3.61 -12.03 -10.07
C ARG A 207 -2.61 -11.28 -9.24
#